data_401c6da711e7b88f5dad5719535e19dc
#
_entry.id   401c6da711e7b88f5dad5719535e19dc
#
_cell.length_a   1.000
_cell.length_b   1.000
_cell.length_c   1.000
_cell.angle_alpha   90.00
_cell.angle_beta   90.00
_cell.angle_gamma   90.00
#
_symmetry.space_group_name_H-M   'P 1'
#
loop_
_entity.id
_entity.type
_entity.pdbx_description
1 polymer ?
#
loop_
_entity_poly.entity_id
_entity_poly.type
_entity_poly.pdbx_seq_one_letter_code
_entity_poly.pdbx_strand_id
1 'polypeptide(L)'
;MQVDLKNKVAIVTGGARDIGRAITLKLAQSGASVVVNYLSSATKANELVGQIYASGGKAIAVKADVSNGADVKRMIDETRVAFGDSIDILVNNAGGLLARKKLDEMDAAFWDQVMALNVRSVFLVTQAVVPLMPPGSAIVNLASLAARDGGGGGAMAYSAAKGAVLTLTRGLSKELAPKRIRVNAVSPGMIDTTFHDTFTKPEIRQATAARTSVGREGTAEDVANAVLFLASDASAYITGDSVEINGGLYFI
;
A
#
# COMPACT_ATOMS: atom_id res chain seq x y z
N MET A 1 -2.41 -17.02 -14.61
CA MET A 1 -2.79 -17.64 -13.31
C MET A 1 -4.05 -16.93 -12.84
N GLN A 2 -5.15 -17.64 -12.62
CA GLN A 2 -6.38 -17.06 -12.08
C GLN A 2 -6.31 -17.15 -10.56
N VAL A 3 -6.25 -15.98 -9.88
CA VAL A 3 -6.30 -15.90 -8.43
C VAL A 3 -7.76 -15.84 -8.01
N ASP A 4 -8.19 -16.69 -7.08
CA ASP A 4 -9.53 -16.68 -6.49
C ASP A 4 -9.43 -16.23 -5.03
N LEU A 5 -10.08 -15.09 -4.71
CA LEU A 5 -10.17 -14.52 -3.37
C LEU A 5 -11.63 -14.51 -2.85
N LYS A 6 -12.49 -15.39 -3.36
CA LYS A 6 -13.87 -15.53 -2.84
C LYS A 6 -13.87 -15.76 -1.35
N ASN A 7 -14.82 -15.12 -0.68
CA ASN A 7 -14.97 -15.14 0.78
C ASN A 7 -13.79 -14.57 1.58
N LYS A 8 -12.83 -13.90 0.92
CA LYS A 8 -11.75 -13.17 1.58
C LYS A 8 -12.16 -11.73 1.83
N VAL A 9 -11.77 -11.19 2.98
CA VAL A 9 -11.94 -9.78 3.34
C VAL A 9 -10.59 -9.09 3.25
N ALA A 10 -10.55 -7.99 2.50
CA ALA A 10 -9.35 -7.19 2.30
C ALA A 10 -9.54 -5.74 2.77
N ILE A 11 -8.54 -5.18 3.45
CA ILE A 11 -8.46 -3.76 3.75
C ILE A 11 -7.35 -3.15 2.89
N VAL A 12 -7.66 -2.06 2.16
CA VAL A 12 -6.67 -1.27 1.41
C VAL A 12 -6.64 0.14 1.97
N THR A 13 -5.58 0.49 2.68
CA THR A 13 -5.41 1.86 3.17
C THR A 13 -5.05 2.80 2.03
N GLY A 14 -5.67 4.00 1.99
CA GLY A 14 -5.52 4.90 0.85
C GLY A 14 -6.03 4.31 -0.47
N GLY A 15 -7.06 3.44 -0.41
CA GLY A 15 -7.55 2.61 -1.51
C GLY A 15 -8.34 3.33 -2.60
N ALA A 16 -8.60 4.65 -2.47
CA ALA A 16 -9.55 5.35 -3.33
C ALA A 16 -8.96 5.91 -4.64
N ARG A 17 -7.64 5.99 -4.78
CA ARG A 17 -6.98 6.62 -5.93
C ARG A 17 -5.66 5.95 -6.29
N ASP A 18 -5.16 6.23 -7.50
CA ASP A 18 -3.83 5.83 -7.96
C ASP A 18 -3.56 4.33 -7.76
N ILE A 19 -2.41 3.96 -7.21
CA ILE A 19 -2.02 2.56 -6.90
C ILE A 19 -3.07 1.89 -6.02
N GLY A 20 -3.54 2.58 -4.96
CA GLY A 20 -4.55 2.03 -4.05
C GLY A 20 -5.86 1.66 -4.75
N ARG A 21 -6.31 2.49 -5.71
CA ARG A 21 -7.50 2.20 -6.52
C ARG A 21 -7.31 0.96 -7.40
N ALA A 22 -6.16 0.86 -8.06
CA ALA A 22 -5.85 -0.31 -8.89
C ALA A 22 -5.80 -1.60 -8.06
N ILE A 23 -5.17 -1.56 -6.87
CA ILE A 23 -5.14 -2.68 -5.93
C ILE A 23 -6.56 -3.06 -5.49
N THR A 24 -7.36 -2.07 -5.08
CA THR A 24 -8.76 -2.28 -4.65
C THR A 24 -9.58 -2.98 -5.72
N LEU A 25 -9.53 -2.48 -6.95
CA LEU A 25 -10.23 -3.09 -8.09
C LEU A 25 -9.76 -4.51 -8.36
N LYS A 26 -8.45 -4.73 -8.36
CA LYS A 26 -7.86 -6.04 -8.65
C LYS A 26 -8.27 -7.09 -7.60
N LEU A 27 -8.25 -6.75 -6.32
CA LEU A 27 -8.71 -7.64 -5.24
C LEU A 27 -10.22 -7.93 -5.35
N ALA A 28 -11.04 -6.91 -5.60
CA ALA A 28 -12.49 -7.07 -5.79
C ALA A 28 -12.83 -7.93 -7.01
N GLN A 29 -12.16 -7.73 -8.15
CA GLN A 29 -12.31 -8.54 -9.36
C GLN A 29 -11.90 -9.99 -9.15
N SER A 30 -10.99 -10.25 -8.20
CA SER A 30 -10.61 -11.60 -7.79
C SER A 30 -11.56 -12.22 -6.75
N GLY A 31 -12.64 -11.53 -6.38
CA GLY A 31 -13.71 -12.04 -5.51
C GLY A 31 -13.64 -11.60 -4.05
N ALA A 32 -12.66 -10.81 -3.63
CA ALA A 32 -12.57 -10.31 -2.26
C ALA A 32 -13.66 -9.27 -1.96
N SER A 33 -14.15 -9.24 -0.71
CA SER A 33 -14.87 -8.11 -0.13
C SER A 33 -13.86 -7.05 0.33
N VAL A 34 -13.94 -5.81 -0.16
CA VAL A 34 -12.86 -4.83 0.04
C VAL A 34 -13.30 -3.61 0.82
N VAL A 35 -12.55 -3.29 1.86
CA VAL A 35 -12.65 -2.00 2.57
C VAL A 35 -11.72 -0.99 1.88
N VAL A 36 -12.33 0.05 1.32
CA VAL A 36 -11.65 1.17 0.66
C VAL A 36 -11.45 2.28 1.69
N ASN A 37 -10.32 2.27 2.37
CA ASN A 37 -10.01 3.37 3.28
C ASN A 37 -9.60 4.62 2.50
N TYR A 38 -10.07 5.78 2.97
CA TYR A 38 -9.69 7.09 2.47
C TYR A 38 -9.62 8.13 3.61
N LEU A 39 -8.86 9.21 3.41
CA LEU A 39 -8.84 10.36 4.32
C LEU A 39 -9.68 11.52 3.78
N SER A 40 -9.41 11.97 2.55
CA SER A 40 -10.02 13.18 1.94
C SER A 40 -10.76 12.91 0.62
N SER A 41 -10.61 11.72 0.02
CA SER A 41 -11.11 11.43 -1.33
C SER A 41 -12.48 10.72 -1.30
N ALA A 42 -13.46 11.27 -0.58
CA ALA A 42 -14.79 10.64 -0.40
C ALA A 42 -15.50 10.32 -1.72
N THR A 43 -15.56 11.29 -2.64
CA THR A 43 -16.21 11.12 -3.96
C THR A 43 -15.57 9.95 -4.71
N LYS A 44 -14.25 9.93 -4.85
CA LYS A 44 -13.53 8.85 -5.54
C LYS A 44 -13.72 7.48 -4.86
N ALA A 45 -13.76 7.46 -3.52
CA ALA A 45 -14.01 6.22 -2.77
C ALA A 45 -15.41 5.66 -3.04
N ASN A 46 -16.44 6.51 -3.03
CA ASN A 46 -17.82 6.10 -3.29
C ASN A 46 -18.03 5.70 -4.76
N GLU A 47 -17.44 6.42 -5.71
CA GLU A 47 -17.46 6.03 -7.14
C GLU A 47 -16.83 4.65 -7.35
N LEU A 48 -15.70 4.39 -6.69
CA LEU A 48 -15.01 3.10 -6.75
C LEU A 48 -15.86 1.97 -6.17
N VAL A 49 -16.49 2.20 -5.02
CA VAL A 49 -17.43 1.25 -4.41
C VAL A 49 -18.60 0.97 -5.35
N GLY A 50 -19.20 2.02 -5.95
CA GLY A 50 -20.26 1.87 -6.96
C GLY A 50 -19.84 1.04 -8.17
N GLN A 51 -18.61 1.27 -8.67
CA GLN A 51 -18.04 0.49 -9.77
C GLN A 51 -17.86 -1.00 -9.41
N ILE A 52 -17.40 -1.28 -8.18
CA ILE A 52 -17.24 -2.65 -7.69
C ILE A 52 -18.59 -3.35 -7.58
N TYR A 53 -19.61 -2.68 -7.03
CA TYR A 53 -20.97 -3.23 -6.97
C TYR A 53 -21.57 -3.50 -8.35
N ALA A 54 -21.40 -2.57 -9.30
CA ALA A 54 -21.87 -2.73 -10.68
C ALA A 54 -21.24 -3.95 -11.37
N SER A 55 -20.05 -4.37 -10.95
CA SER A 55 -19.35 -5.57 -11.42
C SER A 55 -19.67 -6.84 -10.62
N GLY A 56 -20.65 -6.78 -9.70
CA GLY A 56 -21.04 -7.92 -8.85
C GLY A 56 -20.12 -8.18 -7.65
N GLY A 57 -19.15 -7.31 -7.38
CA GLY A 57 -18.26 -7.38 -6.22
C GLY A 57 -18.86 -6.75 -4.96
N LYS A 58 -18.10 -6.77 -3.85
CA LYS A 58 -18.49 -6.20 -2.57
C LYS A 58 -17.42 -5.24 -2.07
N ALA A 59 -17.80 -4.03 -1.68
CA ALA A 59 -16.87 -3.07 -1.07
C ALA A 59 -17.61 -2.08 -0.17
N ILE A 60 -16.90 -1.49 0.80
CA ILE A 60 -17.35 -0.32 1.56
C ILE A 60 -16.26 0.75 1.53
N ALA A 61 -16.68 2.02 1.59
CA ALA A 61 -15.77 3.16 1.71
C ALA A 61 -15.74 3.62 3.18
N VAL A 62 -14.56 3.64 3.80
CA VAL A 62 -14.41 4.04 5.21
C VAL A 62 -13.43 5.20 5.33
N LYS A 63 -13.91 6.33 5.87
CA LYS A 63 -13.08 7.49 6.16
C LYS A 63 -12.30 7.25 7.46
N ALA A 64 -10.97 7.22 7.40
CA ALA A 64 -10.12 7.16 8.58
C ALA A 64 -8.74 7.75 8.29
N ASP A 65 -8.21 8.51 9.25
CA ASP A 65 -6.79 8.84 9.30
C ASP A 65 -6.05 7.64 9.91
N VAL A 66 -5.35 6.89 9.08
CA VAL A 66 -4.64 5.67 9.51
C VAL A 66 -3.42 5.95 10.37
N SER A 67 -3.00 7.21 10.54
CA SER A 67 -2.01 7.63 11.53
C SER A 67 -2.60 7.90 12.93
N ASN A 68 -3.95 7.83 13.06
CA ASN A 68 -4.70 8.03 14.31
C ASN A 68 -5.33 6.71 14.79
N GLY A 69 -4.97 6.27 16.01
CA GLY A 69 -5.44 4.98 16.55
C GLY A 69 -6.95 4.89 16.76
N ALA A 70 -7.64 6.00 17.11
CA ALA A 70 -9.09 5.99 17.28
C ALA A 70 -9.82 5.81 15.93
N ASP A 71 -9.31 6.45 14.88
CA ASP A 71 -9.83 6.29 13.52
C ASP A 71 -9.59 4.88 12.98
N VAL A 72 -8.40 4.31 13.24
CA VAL A 72 -8.10 2.91 12.88
C VAL A 72 -9.06 1.96 13.58
N LYS A 73 -9.28 2.13 14.90
CA LYS A 73 -10.25 1.29 15.64
C LYS A 73 -11.64 1.36 15.00
N ARG A 74 -12.14 2.56 14.73
CA ARG A 74 -13.45 2.75 14.08
C ARG A 74 -13.51 2.09 12.71
N MET A 75 -12.46 2.21 11.88
CA MET A 75 -12.39 1.53 10.58
C MET A 75 -12.49 0.01 10.73
N ILE A 76 -11.84 -0.58 11.73
CA ILE A 76 -11.93 -2.02 11.99
C ILE A 76 -13.34 -2.40 12.46
N ASP A 77 -13.96 -1.62 13.33
CA ASP A 77 -15.33 -1.87 13.80
C ASP A 77 -16.33 -1.81 12.62
N GLU A 78 -16.22 -0.82 11.72
CA GLU A 78 -17.03 -0.74 10.49
C GLU A 78 -16.78 -1.94 9.54
N THR A 79 -15.52 -2.39 9.43
CA THR A 79 -15.18 -3.58 8.64
C THR A 79 -15.90 -4.82 9.17
N ARG A 80 -15.87 -5.02 10.49
CA ARG A 80 -16.52 -6.18 11.16
C ARG A 80 -18.03 -6.17 10.98
N VAL A 81 -18.65 -5.01 11.06
CA VAL A 81 -20.10 -4.86 10.82
C VAL A 81 -20.45 -5.24 9.37
N ALA A 82 -19.63 -4.86 8.40
CA ALA A 82 -19.92 -5.07 7.00
C ALA A 82 -19.60 -6.50 6.51
N PHE A 83 -18.50 -7.10 6.98
CA PHE A 83 -17.94 -8.33 6.42
C PHE A 83 -17.61 -9.42 7.43
N GLY A 84 -17.87 -9.20 8.72
CA GLY A 84 -17.59 -10.18 9.79
C GLY A 84 -16.22 -10.01 10.42
N ASP A 85 -15.88 -10.93 11.33
CA ASP A 85 -14.74 -10.82 12.24
C ASP A 85 -13.40 -11.31 11.64
N SER A 86 -13.39 -11.77 10.38
CA SER A 86 -12.17 -12.26 9.72
C SER A 86 -11.67 -11.25 8.69
N ILE A 87 -10.38 -10.92 8.77
CA ILE A 87 -9.69 -10.09 7.78
C ILE A 87 -8.52 -10.90 7.23
N ASP A 88 -8.59 -11.25 5.94
CA ASP A 88 -7.60 -12.14 5.31
C ASP A 88 -6.42 -11.39 4.69
N ILE A 89 -6.66 -10.17 4.21
CA ILE A 89 -5.67 -9.41 3.46
C ILE A 89 -5.62 -7.98 3.99
N LEU A 90 -4.41 -7.52 4.34
CA LEU A 90 -4.15 -6.13 4.64
C LEU A 90 -3.15 -5.56 3.62
N VAL A 91 -3.53 -4.47 2.95
CA VAL A 91 -2.62 -3.70 2.10
C VAL A 91 -2.39 -2.33 2.73
N ASN A 92 -1.22 -2.13 3.31
CA ASN A 92 -0.76 -0.85 3.84
C ASN A 92 -0.23 0.00 2.68
N ASN A 93 -1.15 0.67 1.96
CA ASN A 93 -0.82 1.51 0.81
C ASN A 93 -0.79 3.01 1.15
N ALA A 94 -1.52 3.47 2.16
CA ALA A 94 -1.50 4.87 2.56
C ALA A 94 -0.08 5.36 2.83
N GLY A 95 0.27 6.49 2.25
CA GLY A 95 1.60 7.08 2.37
C GLY A 95 1.81 8.19 1.34
N GLY A 96 2.91 8.93 1.48
CA GLY A 96 3.25 10.00 0.55
C GLY A 96 4.43 10.84 1.00
N LEU A 97 4.92 11.66 0.08
CA LEU A 97 6.06 12.55 0.29
C LEU A 97 5.71 13.79 1.13
N LEU A 98 4.45 14.23 1.14
CA LEU A 98 3.92 15.49 1.68
C LEU A 98 4.47 16.73 0.96
N ALA A 99 5.78 16.96 1.02
CA ALA A 99 6.50 17.99 0.28
C ALA A 99 7.97 17.59 0.10
N ARG A 100 8.66 18.23 -0.85
CA ARG A 100 10.11 18.16 -0.93
C ARG A 100 10.72 19.22 -0.03
N LYS A 101 11.51 18.79 0.94
CA LYS A 101 12.29 19.68 1.81
C LYS A 101 13.73 19.20 1.90
N LYS A 102 14.69 20.10 1.70
CA LYS A 102 16.10 19.84 1.98
C LYS A 102 16.34 19.76 3.49
N LEU A 103 17.52 19.30 3.88
CA LEU A 103 17.87 19.13 5.30
C LEU A 103 17.75 20.43 6.09
N ASP A 104 18.20 21.54 5.52
CA ASP A 104 18.17 22.87 6.11
C ASP A 104 16.77 23.54 6.11
N GLU A 105 15.83 23.01 5.31
CA GLU A 105 14.44 23.46 5.22
C GLU A 105 13.49 22.65 6.11
N MET A 106 13.99 21.54 6.68
CA MET A 106 13.17 20.54 7.38
C MET A 106 13.21 20.77 8.89
N ASP A 107 12.06 20.98 9.49
CA ASP A 107 11.88 20.98 10.94
C ASP A 107 11.44 19.59 11.46
N ALA A 108 11.53 19.40 12.78
CA ALA A 108 11.13 18.17 13.44
C ALA A 108 9.63 17.85 13.23
N ALA A 109 8.78 18.87 13.18
CA ALA A 109 7.34 18.67 12.98
C ALA A 109 7.02 18.07 11.60
N PHE A 110 7.68 18.55 10.54
CA PHE A 110 7.54 17.96 9.21
C PHE A 110 8.07 16.54 9.16
N TRP A 111 9.24 16.27 9.77
CA TRP A 111 9.78 14.93 9.91
C TRP A 111 8.77 13.99 10.56
N ASP A 112 8.20 14.39 11.71
CA ASP A 112 7.24 13.60 12.45
C ASP A 112 5.95 13.35 11.65
N GLN A 113 5.47 14.31 10.87
CA GLN A 113 4.35 14.13 9.98
C GLN A 113 4.62 13.07 8.89
N VAL A 114 5.82 13.10 8.27
CA VAL A 114 6.21 12.10 7.26
C VAL A 114 6.29 10.71 7.89
N MET A 115 6.88 10.59 9.09
CA MET A 115 6.97 9.32 9.82
C MET A 115 5.59 8.83 10.28
N ALA A 116 4.72 9.72 10.74
CA ALA A 116 3.36 9.38 11.13
C ALA A 116 2.56 8.82 9.95
N LEU A 117 2.60 9.49 8.79
CA LEU A 117 1.88 9.06 7.59
C LEU A 117 2.40 7.74 7.03
N ASN A 118 3.72 7.52 6.98
CA ASN A 118 4.31 6.41 6.23
C ASN A 118 4.72 5.21 7.08
N VAL A 119 4.93 5.37 8.40
CA VAL A 119 5.43 4.32 9.30
C VAL A 119 4.44 4.02 10.41
N ARG A 120 4.05 5.06 11.20
CA ARG A 120 3.08 4.86 12.28
C ARG A 120 1.77 4.31 11.78
N SER A 121 1.28 4.76 10.62
CA SER A 121 0.07 4.24 9.99
C SER A 121 0.17 2.73 9.74
N VAL A 122 1.27 2.24 9.18
CA VAL A 122 1.51 0.80 8.93
C VAL A 122 1.47 0.03 10.25
N PHE A 123 2.14 0.54 11.29
CA PHE A 123 2.15 -0.07 12.61
C PHE A 123 0.75 -0.14 13.21
N LEU A 124 0.02 0.99 13.29
CA LEU A 124 -1.30 1.04 13.94
C LEU A 124 -2.34 0.16 13.25
N VAL A 125 -2.39 0.20 11.91
CA VAL A 125 -3.35 -0.63 11.16
C VAL A 125 -3.00 -2.11 11.29
N THR A 126 -1.73 -2.47 11.18
CA THR A 126 -1.28 -3.86 11.35
C THR A 126 -1.60 -4.37 12.74
N GLN A 127 -1.31 -3.59 13.79
CA GLN A 127 -1.60 -3.95 15.17
C GLN A 127 -3.10 -4.21 15.40
N ALA A 128 -3.98 -3.38 14.82
CA ALA A 128 -5.41 -3.52 14.95
C ALA A 128 -6.01 -4.68 14.15
N VAL A 129 -5.41 -5.01 12.99
CA VAL A 129 -5.92 -6.05 12.08
C VAL A 129 -5.44 -7.46 12.48
N VAL A 130 -4.20 -7.62 12.93
CA VAL A 130 -3.58 -8.93 13.22
C VAL A 130 -4.40 -9.83 14.17
N PRO A 131 -5.09 -9.32 15.20
CA PRO A 131 -5.96 -10.18 16.04
C PRO A 131 -7.14 -10.82 15.29
N LEU A 132 -7.53 -10.27 14.14
CA LEU A 132 -8.64 -10.72 13.30
C LEU A 132 -8.17 -11.52 12.08
N MET A 133 -6.87 -11.73 11.93
CA MET A 133 -6.29 -12.45 10.78
C MET A 133 -6.21 -13.95 11.05
N PRO A 134 -6.94 -14.79 10.27
CA PRO A 134 -6.81 -16.24 10.35
C PRO A 134 -5.46 -16.73 9.77
N PRO A 135 -5.04 -17.96 10.12
CA PRO A 135 -3.88 -18.57 9.47
C PRO A 135 -4.02 -18.62 7.95
N GLY A 136 -2.95 -18.29 7.24
CA GLY A 136 -2.94 -18.18 5.77
C GLY A 136 -3.16 -16.75 5.26
N SER A 137 -3.43 -15.79 6.15
CA SER A 137 -3.58 -14.38 5.79
C SER A 137 -2.29 -13.75 5.26
N ALA A 138 -2.44 -12.62 4.56
CA ALA A 138 -1.33 -11.89 3.98
C ALA A 138 -1.38 -10.38 4.28
N ILE A 139 -0.22 -9.81 4.59
CA ILE A 139 0.00 -8.37 4.71
C ILE A 139 0.95 -7.94 3.58
N VAL A 140 0.57 -6.91 2.82
CA VAL A 140 1.43 -6.31 1.79
C VAL A 140 1.65 -4.83 2.10
N ASN A 141 2.89 -4.45 2.29
CA ASN A 141 3.28 -3.08 2.62
C ASN A 141 3.81 -2.36 1.37
N LEU A 142 3.32 -1.13 1.10
CA LEU A 142 3.86 -0.29 0.04
C LEU A 142 5.11 0.45 0.54
N ALA A 143 6.28 -0.08 0.20
CA ALA A 143 7.56 0.60 0.33
C ALA A 143 7.79 1.56 -0.87
N SER A 144 9.00 1.67 -1.36
CA SER A 144 9.36 2.49 -2.53
C SER A 144 10.80 2.18 -2.95
N LEU A 145 11.13 2.36 -4.23
CA LEU A 145 12.51 2.44 -4.70
C LEU A 145 13.33 3.49 -3.91
N ALA A 146 12.70 4.59 -3.48
CA ALA A 146 13.34 5.60 -2.64
C ALA A 146 13.92 5.04 -1.34
N ALA A 147 13.43 3.92 -0.83
CA ALA A 147 14.00 3.22 0.33
C ALA A 147 15.39 2.61 0.05
N ARG A 148 15.76 2.46 -1.22
CA ARG A 148 17.02 1.87 -1.69
C ARG A 148 18.05 2.90 -2.09
N ASP A 149 17.61 3.92 -2.86
CA ASP A 149 18.48 4.91 -3.48
C ASP A 149 18.47 6.28 -2.80
N GLY A 150 17.67 6.45 -1.73
CA GLY A 150 17.51 7.71 -1.02
C GLY A 150 16.51 8.67 -1.67
N GLY A 151 15.98 8.34 -2.84
CA GLY A 151 15.04 9.18 -3.60
C GLY A 151 15.67 10.41 -4.22
N GLY A 152 14.86 11.23 -4.86
CA GLY A 152 15.31 12.51 -5.43
C GLY A 152 15.47 13.60 -4.38
N GLY A 153 16.05 14.73 -4.76
CA GLY A 153 16.30 15.86 -3.87
C GLY A 153 15.07 16.26 -3.05
N GLY A 154 15.25 16.49 -1.75
CA GLY A 154 14.20 16.82 -0.79
C GLY A 154 13.28 15.65 -0.39
N ALA A 155 13.64 14.41 -0.72
CA ALA A 155 12.85 13.22 -0.37
C ALA A 155 13.40 12.44 0.84
N MET A 156 14.43 12.94 1.53
CA MET A 156 15.15 12.21 2.57
C MET A 156 14.24 11.62 3.65
N ALA A 157 13.33 12.41 4.23
CA ALA A 157 12.40 11.92 5.26
C ALA A 157 11.49 10.80 4.75
N TYR A 158 10.97 10.96 3.52
CA TYR A 158 10.16 9.92 2.87
C TYR A 158 10.98 8.65 2.62
N SER A 159 12.21 8.79 2.11
CA SER A 159 13.09 7.65 1.85
C SER A 159 13.43 6.89 3.12
N ALA A 160 13.74 7.61 4.21
CA ALA A 160 13.98 7.04 5.53
C ALA A 160 12.73 6.29 6.04
N ALA A 161 11.54 6.89 5.89
CA ALA A 161 10.28 6.25 6.27
C ALA A 161 10.02 4.98 5.46
N LYS A 162 10.26 4.98 4.15
CA LYS A 162 10.08 3.79 3.29
C LYS A 162 11.14 2.73 3.56
N GLY A 163 12.36 3.11 3.96
CA GLY A 163 13.37 2.19 4.50
C GLY A 163 12.92 1.52 5.80
N ALA A 164 12.30 2.28 6.70
CA ALA A 164 11.70 1.74 7.92
C ALA A 164 10.59 0.73 7.62
N VAL A 165 9.75 0.95 6.60
CA VAL A 165 8.71 -0.01 6.16
C VAL A 165 9.32 -1.32 5.69
N LEU A 166 10.46 -1.31 4.97
CA LEU A 166 11.15 -2.53 4.56
C LEU A 166 11.65 -3.34 5.76
N THR A 167 12.25 -2.65 6.74
CA THR A 167 12.74 -3.32 7.95
C THR A 167 11.59 -3.82 8.82
N LEU A 168 10.52 -3.03 8.97
CA LEU A 168 9.29 -3.42 9.66
C LEU A 168 8.66 -4.67 9.02
N THR A 169 8.64 -4.77 7.69
CA THR A 169 8.15 -5.94 6.95
C THR A 169 8.90 -7.22 7.37
N ARG A 170 10.23 -7.16 7.45
CA ARG A 170 11.05 -8.30 7.89
C ARG A 170 10.81 -8.66 9.36
N GLY A 171 10.67 -7.66 10.23
CA GLY A 171 10.35 -7.86 11.65
C GLY A 171 9.00 -8.55 11.82
N LEU A 172 7.96 -8.00 11.19
CA LEU A 172 6.61 -8.55 11.24
C LEU A 172 6.51 -9.96 10.65
N SER A 173 7.26 -10.27 9.58
CA SER A 173 7.24 -11.61 8.98
C SER A 173 7.72 -12.68 9.95
N LYS A 174 8.73 -12.36 10.79
CA LYS A 174 9.22 -13.26 11.85
C LYS A 174 8.26 -13.35 13.03
N GLU A 175 7.75 -12.21 13.49
CA GLU A 175 6.88 -12.13 14.65
C GLU A 175 5.51 -12.81 14.40
N LEU A 176 4.99 -12.70 13.17
CA LEU A 176 3.70 -13.27 12.79
C LEU A 176 3.79 -14.71 12.21
N ALA A 177 4.98 -15.26 12.06
CA ALA A 177 5.19 -16.63 11.59
C ALA A 177 4.43 -17.69 12.40
N PRO A 178 4.39 -17.65 13.77
CA PRO A 178 3.59 -18.60 14.56
C PRO A 178 2.09 -18.55 14.25
N LYS A 179 1.58 -17.40 13.78
CA LYS A 179 0.19 -17.24 13.34
C LYS A 179 -0.03 -17.65 11.88
N ARG A 180 1.01 -18.07 11.17
CA ARG A 180 0.98 -18.39 9.73
C ARG A 180 0.47 -17.22 8.87
N ILE A 181 0.85 -15.99 9.21
CA ILE A 181 0.56 -14.77 8.45
C ILE A 181 1.83 -14.39 7.68
N ARG A 182 1.71 -14.24 6.37
CA ARG A 182 2.81 -13.77 5.52
C ARG A 182 2.83 -12.24 5.49
N VAL A 183 4.02 -11.67 5.53
CA VAL A 183 4.19 -10.21 5.44
C VAL A 183 5.26 -9.91 4.41
N ASN A 184 4.88 -9.21 3.34
CA ASN A 184 5.79 -8.82 2.28
C ASN A 184 5.64 -7.33 1.96
N ALA A 185 6.57 -6.79 1.19
CA ALA A 185 6.51 -5.45 0.65
C ALA A 185 6.54 -5.45 -0.87
N VAL A 186 6.10 -4.36 -1.46
CA VAL A 186 6.41 -3.99 -2.84
C VAL A 186 7.12 -2.65 -2.83
N SER A 187 8.13 -2.49 -3.70
CA SER A 187 8.93 -1.27 -3.84
C SER A 187 8.74 -0.68 -5.25
N PRO A 188 7.67 0.11 -5.48
CA PRO A 188 7.46 0.76 -6.76
C PRO A 188 8.56 1.79 -7.05
N GLY A 189 8.98 1.85 -8.31
CA GLY A 189 9.80 2.92 -8.86
C GLY A 189 8.95 4.11 -9.31
N MET A 190 9.21 4.62 -10.52
CA MET A 190 8.40 5.69 -11.12
C MET A 190 7.12 5.10 -11.71
N ILE A 191 6.00 5.38 -11.06
CA ILE A 191 4.67 4.90 -11.45
C ILE A 191 3.82 6.11 -11.87
N ASP A 192 3.20 6.06 -13.03
CA ASP A 192 2.29 7.10 -13.53
C ASP A 192 1.09 7.27 -12.60
N THR A 193 1.13 8.32 -11.79
CA THR A 193 0.16 8.63 -10.72
C THR A 193 0.19 10.11 -10.38
N THR A 194 -0.85 10.58 -9.69
CA THR A 194 -0.92 11.97 -9.19
C THR A 194 0.24 12.35 -8.26
N PHE A 195 0.94 11.38 -7.66
CA PHE A 195 2.17 11.63 -6.90
C PHE A 195 3.26 12.24 -7.80
N HIS A 196 3.52 11.64 -8.96
CA HIS A 196 4.54 12.14 -9.88
C HIS A 196 4.07 13.38 -10.64
N ASP A 197 2.77 13.56 -10.89
CA ASP A 197 2.23 14.80 -11.43
C ASP A 197 2.51 16.00 -10.51
N THR A 198 2.47 15.75 -9.18
CA THR A 198 2.70 16.79 -8.18
C THR A 198 4.19 17.04 -7.90
N PHE A 199 5.01 15.98 -7.83
CA PHE A 199 6.36 16.06 -7.27
C PHE A 199 7.49 15.84 -8.27
N THR A 200 7.20 15.57 -9.56
CA THR A 200 8.23 15.25 -10.55
C THR A 200 7.98 15.98 -11.86
N LYS A 201 8.94 16.76 -12.31
CA LYS A 201 8.83 17.48 -13.59
C LYS A 201 8.72 16.49 -14.76
N PRO A 202 7.97 16.83 -15.83
CA PRO A 202 7.79 15.95 -16.99
C PRO A 202 9.10 15.48 -17.63
N GLU A 203 10.10 16.36 -17.71
CA GLU A 203 11.41 16.05 -18.32
C GLU A 203 12.15 14.98 -17.48
N ILE A 204 12.02 15.04 -16.14
CA ILE A 204 12.62 14.05 -15.23
C ILE A 204 11.88 12.72 -15.38
N ARG A 205 10.54 12.73 -15.51
CA ARG A 205 9.74 11.52 -15.75
C ARG A 205 10.20 10.83 -17.03
N GLN A 206 10.27 11.58 -18.13
CA GLN A 206 10.69 11.06 -19.43
C GLN A 206 12.13 10.50 -19.40
N ALA A 207 13.07 11.24 -18.79
CA ALA A 207 14.45 10.79 -18.65
C ALA A 207 14.55 9.53 -17.78
N THR A 208 13.74 9.42 -16.73
CA THR A 208 13.70 8.22 -15.87
C THR A 208 13.10 7.04 -16.60
N ALA A 209 11.99 7.22 -17.32
CA ALA A 209 11.36 6.18 -18.13
C ALA A 209 12.34 5.60 -19.16
N ALA A 210 13.10 6.47 -19.86
CA ALA A 210 14.12 6.06 -20.82
C ALA A 210 15.29 5.25 -20.20
N ARG A 211 15.54 5.40 -18.89
CA ARG A 211 16.58 4.65 -18.17
C ARG A 211 16.10 3.30 -17.65
N THR A 212 14.78 3.04 -17.60
CA THR A 212 14.28 1.73 -17.21
C THR A 212 14.60 0.69 -18.29
N SER A 213 14.90 -0.54 -17.90
CA SER A 213 15.15 -1.63 -18.86
C SER A 213 13.91 -1.97 -19.70
N VAL A 214 12.71 -1.65 -19.18
CA VAL A 214 11.44 -1.86 -19.91
C VAL A 214 11.03 -0.66 -20.77
N GLY A 215 11.76 0.47 -20.72
CA GLY A 215 11.58 1.62 -21.61
C GLY A 215 10.35 2.49 -21.34
N ARG A 216 9.72 2.38 -20.15
CA ARG A 216 8.52 3.15 -19.79
C ARG A 216 8.42 3.40 -18.28
N GLU A 217 7.57 4.33 -17.89
CA GLU A 217 7.07 4.40 -16.52
C GLU A 217 6.22 3.16 -16.21
N GLY A 218 6.17 2.77 -14.94
CA GLY A 218 5.22 1.77 -14.46
C GLY A 218 3.80 2.36 -14.39
N THR A 219 2.81 1.49 -14.38
CA THR A 219 1.41 1.83 -14.15
C THR A 219 0.96 1.39 -12.77
N ALA A 220 -0.15 1.96 -12.27
CA ALA A 220 -0.79 1.49 -11.05
C ALA A 220 -1.17 0.00 -11.13
N GLU A 221 -1.50 -0.49 -12.34
CA GLU A 221 -1.82 -1.90 -12.62
C GLU A 221 -0.59 -2.81 -12.47
N ASP A 222 0.61 -2.36 -12.88
CA ASP A 222 1.85 -3.12 -12.68
C ASP A 222 2.07 -3.42 -11.18
N VAL A 223 1.79 -2.42 -10.32
CA VAL A 223 1.89 -2.58 -8.86
C VAL A 223 0.77 -3.47 -8.32
N ALA A 224 -0.47 -3.27 -8.77
CA ALA A 224 -1.62 -4.04 -8.31
C ALA A 224 -1.50 -5.53 -8.63
N ASN A 225 -0.88 -5.90 -9.76
CA ASN A 225 -0.61 -7.28 -10.13
C ASN A 225 0.35 -7.97 -9.13
N ALA A 226 1.41 -7.30 -8.72
CA ALA A 226 2.35 -7.82 -7.73
C ALA A 226 1.70 -7.92 -6.34
N VAL A 227 0.89 -6.94 -5.95
CA VAL A 227 0.14 -6.99 -4.68
C VAL A 227 -0.85 -8.16 -4.68
N LEU A 228 -1.61 -8.39 -5.76
CA LEU A 228 -2.52 -9.53 -5.88
C LEU A 228 -1.77 -10.86 -5.74
N PHE A 229 -0.61 -11.01 -6.40
CA PHE A 229 0.24 -12.18 -6.27
C PHE A 229 0.65 -12.41 -4.81
N LEU A 230 1.18 -11.37 -4.15
CA LEU A 230 1.63 -11.47 -2.75
C LEU A 230 0.48 -11.68 -1.75
N ALA A 231 -0.72 -11.23 -2.06
CA ALA A 231 -1.92 -11.43 -1.26
C ALA A 231 -2.54 -12.83 -1.42
N SER A 232 -2.13 -13.60 -2.41
CA SER A 232 -2.70 -14.91 -2.78
C SER A 232 -1.84 -16.08 -2.34
N ASP A 233 -2.40 -17.29 -2.39
CA ASP A 233 -1.69 -18.55 -2.11
C ASP A 233 -0.60 -18.87 -3.15
N ALA A 234 -0.60 -18.19 -4.30
CA ALA A 234 0.47 -18.31 -5.30
C ALA A 234 1.85 -17.87 -4.77
N SER A 235 1.88 -17.09 -3.69
CA SER A 235 3.09 -16.67 -2.98
C SER A 235 3.23 -17.32 -1.60
N ALA A 236 2.66 -18.52 -1.39
CA ALA A 236 2.61 -19.18 -0.07
C ALA A 236 3.98 -19.41 0.57
N TYR A 237 5.06 -19.46 -0.22
CA TYR A 237 6.43 -19.64 0.28
C TYR A 237 7.26 -18.34 0.28
N ILE A 238 6.60 -17.18 0.15
CA ILE A 238 7.25 -15.86 0.14
C ILE A 238 6.77 -15.07 1.37
N THR A 239 7.71 -14.73 2.27
CA THR A 239 7.47 -13.85 3.41
C THR A 239 8.75 -13.12 3.82
N GLY A 240 8.62 -11.88 4.28
CA GLY A 240 9.73 -11.02 4.69
C GLY A 240 10.48 -10.36 3.52
N ASP A 241 9.98 -10.53 2.31
CA ASP A 241 10.62 -10.03 1.08
C ASP A 241 10.00 -8.72 0.58
N SER A 242 10.71 -8.05 -0.33
CA SER A 242 10.24 -6.88 -1.06
C SER A 242 10.41 -7.08 -2.56
N VAL A 243 9.31 -7.11 -3.28
CA VAL A 243 9.32 -7.19 -4.74
C VAL A 243 9.56 -5.80 -5.33
N GLU A 244 10.64 -5.66 -6.09
CA GLU A 244 10.98 -4.42 -6.79
C GLU A 244 10.14 -4.29 -8.06
N ILE A 245 9.38 -3.17 -8.17
CA ILE A 245 8.52 -2.88 -9.32
C ILE A 245 8.99 -1.57 -9.94
N ASN A 246 10.19 -1.59 -10.52
CA ASN A 246 10.92 -0.39 -10.95
C ASN A 246 11.38 -0.44 -12.42
N GLY A 247 10.94 -1.44 -13.19
CA GLY A 247 11.28 -1.57 -14.60
C GLY A 247 12.77 -1.83 -14.88
N GLY A 248 13.52 -2.33 -13.89
CA GLY A 248 14.97 -2.52 -14.00
C GLY A 248 15.78 -1.24 -13.83
N LEU A 249 15.20 -0.21 -13.19
CA LEU A 249 15.90 1.02 -12.85
C LEU A 249 16.94 0.84 -11.73
N TYR A 250 16.69 -0.12 -10.84
CA TYR A 250 17.56 -0.45 -9.72
C TYR A 250 17.50 -1.96 -9.41
N PHE A 251 18.65 -2.53 -9.10
CA PHE A 251 18.83 -3.94 -8.72
C PHE A 251 19.34 -4.04 -7.28
N ILE A 252 18.91 -5.05 -6.52
CA ILE A 252 19.35 -5.37 -5.14
C ILE A 252 20.16 -6.66 -5.11
#